data_6b39b5b1925feeed5adc2598240230f9
#
_entry.id   6b39b5b1925feeed5adc2598240230f9
#
_cell.length_a   1.000
_cell.length_b   1.000
_cell.length_c   1.000
_cell.angle_alpha   90.00
_cell.angle_beta   90.00
_cell.angle_gamma   90.00
#
_symmetry.space_group_name_H-M   'P 1'
#
loop_
_entity.id
_entity.type
_entity.pdbx_description
1 polymer ?
#
loop_
_entity_poly.entity_id
_entity_poly.type
_entity_poly.pdbx_seq_one_letter_code
_entity_poly.pdbx_strand_id
1 'polypeptide(L)'
;MQGDKAVIAQLNKVLTIKLTSINQYFLHARMFKNWGLEGLNEKDYKKSIKDMKQADELIERVLFLEGLPNLQQLERLRIGEHTAEMLDCDLQLQNELMSILRASIALAETQADYVSRDLLENILEYEEDHVDWIEAQQYLIAKSGIQNYIQSQMES
;
A
#
# COMPACT_ATOMS: atom_id res chain seq x y z
N MET A 1 0.65 11.18 -25.25
CA MET A 1 0.89 9.94 -26.04
C MET A 1 -0.23 8.95 -25.78
N GLN A 2 -0.84 8.47 -26.83
CA GLN A 2 -1.95 7.52 -26.65
C GLN A 2 -1.42 6.16 -26.17
N GLY A 3 -1.91 5.71 -25.04
CA GLY A 3 -1.50 4.45 -24.45
C GLY A 3 -2.47 3.32 -24.73
N ASP A 4 -2.05 2.11 -24.40
CA ASP A 4 -2.89 0.91 -24.48
C ASP A 4 -4.01 0.99 -23.43
N LYS A 5 -5.25 0.75 -23.84
CA LYS A 5 -6.42 0.87 -22.95
C LYS A 5 -6.37 -0.13 -21.81
N ALA A 6 -5.85 -1.33 -22.05
CA ALA A 6 -5.76 -2.34 -20.99
C ALA A 6 -4.69 -1.97 -19.96
N VAL A 7 -3.58 -1.38 -20.39
CA VAL A 7 -2.55 -0.87 -19.48
C VAL A 7 -3.12 0.25 -18.62
N ILE A 8 -3.83 1.20 -19.22
CA ILE A 8 -4.46 2.30 -18.48
C ILE A 8 -5.45 1.77 -17.45
N ALA A 9 -6.25 0.76 -17.81
CA ALA A 9 -7.20 0.14 -16.89
C ALA A 9 -6.47 -0.49 -15.69
N GLN A 10 -5.33 -1.14 -15.92
CA GLN A 10 -4.56 -1.74 -14.84
C GLN A 10 -3.90 -0.68 -13.95
N LEU A 11 -3.37 0.40 -14.54
CA LEU A 11 -2.84 1.51 -13.76
C LEU A 11 -3.91 2.10 -12.84
N ASN A 12 -5.14 2.23 -13.34
CA ASN A 12 -6.27 2.71 -12.54
C ASN A 12 -6.65 1.73 -11.42
N LYS A 13 -6.53 0.41 -11.65
CA LYS A 13 -6.77 -0.57 -10.58
C LYS A 13 -5.75 -0.42 -9.45
N VAL A 14 -4.47 -0.26 -9.80
CA VAL A 14 -3.42 -0.03 -8.81
C VAL A 14 -3.68 1.27 -8.07
N LEU A 15 -4.06 2.33 -8.79
CA LEU A 15 -4.39 3.63 -8.19
C LEU A 15 -5.53 3.51 -7.18
N THR A 16 -6.60 2.79 -7.51
CA THR A 16 -7.73 2.57 -6.60
C THR A 16 -7.28 1.95 -5.28
N ILE A 17 -6.42 0.92 -5.33
CA ILE A 17 -5.94 0.28 -4.11
C ILE A 17 -4.97 1.20 -3.37
N LYS A 18 -4.14 1.96 -4.09
CA LYS A 18 -3.26 2.94 -3.45
C LYS A 18 -4.05 4.01 -2.68
N LEU A 19 -5.14 4.50 -3.25
CA LEU A 19 -6.00 5.47 -2.57
C LEU A 19 -6.66 4.85 -1.33
N THR A 20 -7.05 3.59 -1.41
CA THR A 20 -7.57 2.83 -0.27
C THR A 20 -6.49 2.67 0.80
N SER A 21 -5.27 2.32 0.39
CA SER A 21 -4.12 2.16 1.26
C SER A 21 -3.79 3.44 2.02
N ILE A 22 -3.81 4.59 1.34
CA ILE A 22 -3.60 5.89 1.98
C ILE A 22 -4.55 6.06 3.16
N ASN A 23 -5.84 5.82 2.92
CA ASN A 23 -6.86 6.00 3.95
C ASN A 23 -6.70 5.00 5.09
N GLN A 24 -6.46 3.73 4.78
CA GLN A 24 -6.31 2.68 5.80
C GLN A 24 -5.11 2.93 6.70
N TYR A 25 -3.94 3.18 6.13
CA TYR A 25 -2.73 3.42 6.92
C TYR A 25 -2.80 4.73 7.69
N PHE A 26 -3.41 5.75 7.10
CA PHE A 26 -3.58 7.02 7.80
C PHE A 26 -4.46 6.84 9.05
N LEU A 27 -5.59 6.16 8.93
CA LEU A 27 -6.46 5.90 10.07
C LEU A 27 -5.77 5.01 11.10
N HIS A 28 -5.13 3.93 10.67
CA HIS A 28 -4.38 3.07 11.60
C HIS A 28 -3.29 3.86 12.34
N ALA A 29 -2.57 4.75 11.63
CA ALA A 29 -1.56 5.60 12.25
C ALA A 29 -2.16 6.45 13.38
N ARG A 30 -3.30 7.10 13.11
CA ARG A 30 -3.97 7.94 14.13
C ARG A 30 -4.48 7.12 15.30
N MET A 31 -4.96 5.91 15.05
CA MET A 31 -5.39 5.00 16.13
C MET A 31 -4.19 4.61 17.00
N PHE A 32 -3.06 4.25 16.39
CA PHE A 32 -1.84 3.95 17.14
C PHE A 32 -1.38 5.14 17.96
N LYS A 33 -1.41 6.33 17.39
CA LYS A 33 -1.06 7.56 18.11
C LYS A 33 -1.95 7.78 19.32
N ASN A 34 -3.25 7.55 19.15
CA ASN A 34 -4.23 7.72 20.24
C ASN A 34 -3.95 6.74 21.39
N TRP A 35 -3.38 5.59 21.11
CA TRP A 35 -3.03 4.59 22.12
C TRP A 35 -1.60 4.76 22.67
N GLY A 36 -0.87 5.77 22.20
CA GLY A 36 0.50 6.01 22.64
C GLY A 36 1.54 5.11 21.99
N LEU A 37 1.21 4.45 20.89
CA LEU A 37 2.11 3.53 20.17
C LEU A 37 2.83 4.29 19.08
N GLU A 38 3.77 5.18 19.47
CA GLU A 38 4.43 6.11 18.55
C GLU A 38 5.25 5.43 17.46
N GLY A 39 5.88 4.30 17.73
CA GLY A 39 6.63 3.56 16.74
C GLY A 39 5.76 3.11 15.57
N LEU A 40 4.59 2.55 15.88
CA LEU A 40 3.63 2.10 14.86
C LEU A 40 2.95 3.27 14.16
N ASN A 41 2.62 4.34 14.92
CA ASN A 41 2.07 5.55 14.31
C ASN A 41 3.02 6.12 13.25
N GLU A 42 4.30 6.26 13.59
CA GLU A 42 5.30 6.80 12.66
C GLU A 42 5.41 5.95 11.41
N LYS A 43 5.48 4.63 11.57
CA LYS A 43 5.61 3.71 10.45
C LYS A 43 4.43 3.80 9.50
N ASP A 44 3.20 3.75 10.02
CA ASP A 44 1.99 3.78 9.21
C ASP A 44 1.75 5.16 8.60
N TYR A 45 2.10 6.22 9.32
CA TYR A 45 2.01 7.56 8.76
C TYR A 45 2.94 7.73 7.55
N LYS A 46 4.19 7.29 7.68
CA LYS A 46 5.15 7.33 6.56
C LYS A 46 4.68 6.48 5.39
N LYS A 47 4.07 5.32 5.68
CA LYS A 47 3.50 4.46 4.64
C LYS A 47 2.40 5.19 3.87
N SER A 48 1.49 5.85 4.57
CA SER A 48 0.41 6.62 3.95
C SER A 48 0.95 7.73 3.05
N ILE A 49 1.97 8.45 3.50
CA ILE A 49 2.61 9.52 2.72
C ILE A 49 3.31 8.95 1.48
N LYS A 50 4.00 7.83 1.62
CA LYS A 50 4.65 7.18 0.46
C LYS A 50 3.62 6.70 -0.55
N ASP A 51 2.50 6.14 -0.08
CA ASP A 51 1.42 5.72 -0.95
C ASP A 51 0.82 6.91 -1.73
N MET A 52 0.73 8.07 -1.09
CA MET A 52 0.26 9.30 -1.74
C MET A 52 1.22 9.71 -2.87
N LYS A 53 2.53 9.65 -2.63
CA LYS A 53 3.53 9.97 -3.65
C LYS A 53 3.45 9.00 -4.82
N GLN A 54 3.24 7.72 -4.56
CA GLN A 54 3.09 6.71 -5.60
C GLN A 54 1.78 6.87 -6.37
N ALA A 55 0.70 7.26 -5.68
CA ALA A 55 -0.56 7.60 -6.35
C ALA A 55 -0.37 8.77 -7.32
N ASP A 56 0.39 9.78 -6.92
CA ASP A 56 0.72 10.91 -7.79
C ASP A 56 1.44 10.45 -9.07
N GLU A 57 2.44 9.58 -8.93
CA GLU A 57 3.16 9.02 -10.09
C GLU A 57 2.24 8.24 -11.02
N LEU A 58 1.31 7.46 -10.45
CA LEU A 58 0.32 6.71 -11.24
C LEU A 58 -0.62 7.65 -12.01
N ILE A 59 -1.08 8.71 -11.35
CA ILE A 59 -1.94 9.72 -11.97
C ILE A 59 -1.21 10.38 -13.14
N GLU A 60 0.04 10.80 -12.95
CA GLU A 60 0.84 11.41 -14.01
C GLU A 60 1.00 10.46 -15.19
N ARG A 61 1.26 9.17 -14.92
CA ARG A 61 1.43 8.20 -15.99
C ARG A 61 0.14 7.99 -16.78
N VAL A 62 -1.01 7.87 -16.10
CA VAL A 62 -2.30 7.71 -16.75
C VAL A 62 -2.62 8.93 -17.65
N LEU A 63 -2.38 10.13 -17.13
CA LEU A 63 -2.59 11.37 -17.89
C LEU A 63 -1.66 11.45 -19.10
N PHE A 64 -0.40 11.08 -18.96
CA PHE A 64 0.55 11.05 -20.07
C PHE A 64 0.08 10.11 -21.18
N LEU A 65 -0.54 8.98 -20.81
CA LEU A 65 -1.08 8.00 -21.75
C LEU A 65 -2.46 8.39 -22.32
N GLU A 66 -2.92 9.60 -22.00
CA GLU A 66 -4.22 10.13 -22.42
C GLU A 66 -5.40 9.34 -21.85
N GLY A 67 -5.20 8.75 -20.68
CA GLY A 67 -6.27 8.14 -19.90
C GLY A 67 -6.86 9.11 -18.89
N LEU A 68 -7.93 8.70 -18.24
CA LEU A 68 -8.57 9.46 -17.15
C LEU A 68 -8.30 8.74 -15.83
N PRO A 69 -7.54 9.35 -14.90
CA PRO A 69 -7.33 8.76 -13.59
C PRO A 69 -8.64 8.65 -12.82
N ASN A 70 -8.87 7.49 -12.20
CA ASN A 70 -10.06 7.26 -11.40
C ASN A 70 -9.77 7.50 -9.93
N LEU A 71 -10.19 8.65 -9.40
CA LEU A 71 -10.00 9.05 -8.00
C LEU A 71 -11.26 8.85 -7.16
N GLN A 72 -12.38 8.46 -7.78
CA GLN A 72 -13.65 8.36 -7.09
C GLN A 72 -13.91 7.00 -6.48
N GLN A 73 -13.30 5.97 -7.03
CA GLN A 73 -13.51 4.60 -6.59
C GLN A 73 -12.48 4.23 -5.51
N LEU A 74 -12.95 3.63 -4.42
CA LEU A 74 -12.09 3.05 -3.39
C LEU A 74 -12.46 1.58 -3.25
N GLU A 75 -11.48 0.77 -2.87
CA GLU A 75 -11.73 -0.60 -2.45
C GLU A 75 -12.16 -0.62 -0.99
N ARG A 76 -12.51 -1.81 -0.49
CA ARG A 76 -12.96 -1.97 0.89
C ARG A 76 -11.83 -1.62 1.86
N LEU A 77 -12.12 -0.71 2.79
CA LEU A 77 -11.23 -0.46 3.92
C LEU A 77 -11.33 -1.61 4.93
N ARG A 78 -10.19 -2.07 5.39
CA ARG A 78 -10.09 -3.11 6.42
C ARG A 78 -9.47 -2.49 7.65
N ILE A 79 -10.31 -1.98 8.54
CA ILE A 79 -9.86 -1.29 9.75
C ILE A 79 -9.93 -2.25 10.92
N GLY A 80 -8.78 -2.48 11.56
CA GLY A 80 -8.71 -3.34 12.74
C GLY A 80 -9.05 -2.56 14.00
N GLU A 81 -9.41 -3.30 15.05
CA GLU A 81 -9.79 -2.72 16.34
C GLU A 81 -8.67 -2.82 17.40
N HIS A 82 -7.70 -3.68 17.17
CA HIS A 82 -6.51 -3.81 18.04
C HIS A 82 -5.28 -4.10 17.19
N THR A 83 -4.11 -3.95 17.79
CA THR A 83 -2.84 -3.96 17.07
C THR A 83 -2.63 -5.18 16.19
N ALA A 84 -2.82 -6.40 16.72
CA ALA A 84 -2.62 -7.62 15.94
C ALA A 84 -3.58 -7.71 14.75
N GLU A 85 -4.85 -7.36 14.96
CA GLU A 85 -5.85 -7.35 13.90
C GLU A 85 -5.53 -6.29 12.83
N MET A 86 -5.04 -5.13 13.24
CA MET A 86 -4.67 -4.06 12.31
C MET A 86 -3.53 -4.51 11.39
N LEU A 87 -2.54 -5.21 11.93
CA LEU A 87 -1.46 -5.78 11.13
C LEU A 87 -1.98 -6.83 10.14
N ASP A 88 -2.90 -7.67 10.58
CA ASP A 88 -3.53 -8.66 9.69
C ASP A 88 -4.34 -7.99 8.57
N CYS A 89 -5.09 -6.95 8.90
CA CYS A 89 -5.84 -6.17 7.90
C CYS A 89 -4.90 -5.54 6.88
N ASP A 90 -3.79 -4.98 7.34
CA ASP A 90 -2.79 -4.38 6.46
C ASP A 90 -2.14 -5.42 5.57
N LEU A 91 -1.85 -6.61 6.09
CA LEU A 91 -1.27 -7.69 5.29
C LEU A 91 -2.23 -8.15 4.20
N GLN A 92 -3.52 -8.24 4.50
CA GLN A 92 -4.53 -8.60 3.50
C GLN A 92 -4.56 -7.58 2.36
N LEU A 93 -4.54 -6.29 2.68
CA LEU A 93 -4.51 -5.23 1.69
C LEU A 93 -3.23 -5.31 0.84
N GLN A 94 -2.09 -5.53 1.49
CA GLN A 94 -0.80 -5.65 0.80
C GLN A 94 -0.79 -6.82 -0.18
N ASN A 95 -1.29 -7.97 0.22
CA ASN A 95 -1.34 -9.16 -0.65
C ASN A 95 -2.22 -8.92 -1.87
N GLU A 96 -3.35 -8.25 -1.69
CA GLU A 96 -4.25 -7.88 -2.78
C GLU A 96 -3.55 -6.91 -3.76
N LEU A 97 -2.91 -5.88 -3.23
CA LEU A 97 -2.17 -4.91 -4.03
C LEU A 97 -1.04 -5.58 -4.81
N MET A 98 -0.25 -6.45 -4.16
CA MET A 98 0.86 -7.13 -4.82
C MET A 98 0.40 -8.03 -5.96
N SER A 99 -0.73 -8.71 -5.79
CA SER A 99 -1.31 -9.54 -6.84
C SER A 99 -1.68 -8.69 -8.06
N ILE A 100 -2.30 -7.53 -7.84
CA ILE A 100 -2.68 -6.63 -8.94
C ILE A 100 -1.43 -6.01 -9.58
N LEU A 101 -0.43 -5.66 -8.78
CA LEU A 101 0.84 -5.14 -9.33
C LEU A 101 1.51 -6.16 -10.25
N ARG A 102 1.59 -7.42 -9.85
CA ARG A 102 2.19 -8.46 -10.69
C ARG A 102 1.45 -8.65 -12.01
N ALA A 103 0.12 -8.67 -11.96
CA ALA A 103 -0.69 -8.77 -13.16
C ALA A 103 -0.51 -7.56 -14.07
N SER A 104 -0.42 -6.37 -13.48
CA SER A 104 -0.25 -5.12 -14.22
C SER A 104 1.13 -5.03 -14.86
N ILE A 105 2.16 -5.48 -14.17
CA ILE A 105 3.54 -5.54 -14.69
C ILE A 105 3.58 -6.49 -15.91
N ALA A 106 2.98 -7.67 -15.78
CA ALA A 106 2.95 -8.64 -16.86
C ALA A 106 2.25 -8.08 -18.11
N LEU A 107 1.14 -7.37 -17.92
CA LEU A 107 0.41 -6.75 -19.02
C LEU A 107 1.21 -5.62 -19.67
N ALA A 108 1.83 -4.77 -18.87
CA ALA A 108 2.67 -3.68 -19.40
C ALA A 108 3.82 -4.25 -20.24
N GLU A 109 4.45 -5.32 -19.78
CA GLU A 109 5.50 -6.03 -20.51
C GLU A 109 4.97 -6.55 -21.86
N THR A 110 3.81 -7.20 -21.85
CA THR A 110 3.17 -7.75 -23.05
C THR A 110 2.87 -6.65 -24.08
N GLN A 111 2.46 -5.48 -23.62
CA GLN A 111 2.14 -4.35 -24.48
C GLN A 111 3.37 -3.47 -24.80
N ALA A 112 4.54 -3.89 -24.38
CA ALA A 112 5.80 -3.17 -24.58
C ALA A 112 5.78 -1.75 -23.96
N ASP A 113 4.99 -1.54 -22.93
CA ASP A 113 5.00 -0.30 -22.16
C ASP A 113 5.97 -0.44 -20.99
N TYR A 114 7.26 -0.32 -21.32
CA TYR A 114 8.34 -0.57 -20.37
C TYR A 114 8.44 0.50 -19.29
N VAL A 115 7.99 1.72 -19.57
CA VAL A 115 8.02 2.80 -18.59
C VAL A 115 6.95 2.59 -17.51
N SER A 116 5.74 2.17 -17.92
CA SER A 116 4.70 1.78 -16.95
C SER A 116 5.15 0.56 -16.16
N ARG A 117 5.77 -0.43 -16.82
CA ARG A 117 6.32 -1.60 -16.13
C ARG A 117 7.31 -1.18 -15.03
N ASP A 118 8.26 -0.29 -15.36
CA ASP A 118 9.28 0.15 -14.39
C ASP A 118 8.65 0.89 -13.20
N LEU A 119 7.66 1.74 -13.45
CA LEU A 119 6.91 2.41 -12.40
C LEU A 119 6.25 1.39 -11.46
N LEU A 120 5.57 0.41 -12.04
CA LEU A 120 4.88 -0.63 -11.27
C LEU A 120 5.86 -1.53 -10.52
N GLU A 121 7.01 -1.85 -11.11
CA GLU A 121 8.05 -2.64 -10.44
C GLU A 121 8.62 -1.91 -9.24
N ASN A 122 8.83 -0.59 -9.34
CA ASN A 122 9.30 0.21 -8.20
C ASN A 122 8.28 0.20 -7.06
N ILE A 123 7.00 0.28 -7.40
CA ILE A 123 5.93 0.18 -6.39
C ILE A 123 5.93 -1.21 -5.77
N LEU A 124 6.03 -2.26 -6.57
CA LEU A 124 6.05 -3.64 -6.07
C LEU A 124 7.21 -3.88 -5.11
N GLU A 125 8.40 -3.42 -5.45
CA GLU A 125 9.58 -3.58 -4.60
C GLU A 125 9.34 -2.92 -3.23
N TYR A 126 8.81 -1.70 -3.22
CA TYR A 126 8.48 -1.01 -1.98
C TYR A 126 7.44 -1.80 -1.16
N GLU A 127 6.42 -2.35 -1.83
CA GLU A 127 5.38 -3.10 -1.13
C GLU A 127 5.90 -4.43 -0.59
N GLU A 128 6.83 -5.09 -1.28
CA GLU A 128 7.47 -6.29 -0.75
C GLU A 128 8.24 -6.00 0.54
N ASP A 129 8.97 -4.88 0.57
CA ASP A 129 9.67 -4.46 1.78
C ASP A 129 8.67 -4.20 2.93
N HIS A 130 7.53 -3.61 2.62
CA HIS A 130 6.51 -3.34 3.64
C HIS A 130 5.87 -4.63 4.16
N VAL A 131 5.60 -5.60 3.27
CA VAL A 131 5.11 -6.93 3.68
C VAL A 131 6.12 -7.59 4.61
N ASP A 132 7.39 -7.55 4.27
CA ASP A 132 8.45 -8.10 5.11
C ASP A 132 8.43 -7.47 6.50
N TRP A 133 8.25 -6.15 6.56
CA TRP A 133 8.13 -5.45 7.84
C TRP A 133 6.91 -5.91 8.64
N ILE A 134 5.74 -6.05 8.00
CA ILE A 134 4.53 -6.53 8.69
C ILE A 134 4.75 -7.93 9.25
N GLU A 135 5.31 -8.83 8.44
CA GLU A 135 5.55 -10.20 8.86
C GLU A 135 6.54 -10.27 10.02
N ALA A 136 7.54 -9.38 10.03
CA ALA A 136 8.47 -9.27 11.16
C ALA A 136 7.73 -8.84 12.44
N GLN A 137 6.78 -7.90 12.34
CA GLN A 137 5.98 -7.50 13.50
C GLN A 137 5.13 -8.66 14.03
N GLN A 138 4.50 -9.40 13.12
CA GLN A 138 3.71 -10.57 13.49
C GLN A 138 4.56 -11.63 14.16
N TYR A 139 5.77 -11.85 13.68
CA TYR A 139 6.73 -12.76 14.30
C TYR A 139 7.08 -12.32 15.71
N LEU A 140 7.37 -11.01 15.90
CA LEU A 140 7.71 -10.47 17.21
C LEU A 140 6.55 -10.64 18.19
N ILE A 141 5.32 -10.40 17.76
CA ILE A 141 4.14 -10.61 18.59
C ILE A 141 4.03 -12.07 19.03
N ALA A 142 4.23 -13.00 18.09
CA ALA A 142 4.14 -14.42 18.38
C ALA A 142 5.21 -14.88 19.37
N LYS A 143 6.42 -14.31 19.30
CA LYS A 143 7.55 -14.72 20.13
C LYS A 143 7.61 -14.03 21.48
N SER A 144 7.26 -12.74 21.55
CA SER A 144 7.39 -11.96 22.80
C SER A 144 6.06 -11.77 23.54
N GLY A 145 4.95 -12.06 22.87
CA GLY A 145 3.60 -11.77 23.39
C GLY A 145 3.17 -10.35 23.06
N ILE A 146 1.85 -10.16 22.94
CA ILE A 146 1.30 -8.88 22.52
C ILE A 146 1.62 -7.73 23.49
N GLN A 147 1.63 -8.00 24.79
CA GLN A 147 1.90 -6.95 25.79
C GLN A 147 3.33 -6.44 25.69
N ASN A 148 4.30 -7.34 25.56
CA ASN A 148 5.70 -6.94 25.40
C ASN A 148 5.91 -6.20 24.08
N TYR A 149 5.27 -6.68 23.03
CA TYR A 149 5.35 -6.02 21.73
C TYR A 149 4.80 -4.59 21.80
N ILE A 150 3.62 -4.41 22.37
CA ILE A 150 2.98 -3.09 22.52
C ILE A 150 3.91 -2.17 23.31
N GLN A 151 4.49 -2.66 24.40
CA GLN A 151 5.41 -1.85 25.22
C GLN A 151 6.61 -1.37 24.38
N SER A 152 7.13 -2.23 23.50
CA SER A 152 8.27 -1.86 22.65
C SER A 152 7.92 -0.75 21.64
N GLN A 153 6.65 -0.52 21.35
CA GLN A 153 6.18 0.48 20.39
C GLN A 153 5.79 1.81 21.05
N MET A 154 5.77 1.86 22.37
CA MET A 154 5.36 3.07 23.10
C MET A 154 6.41 4.18 23.04
N GLU A 155 7.67 3.81 22.79
CA GLU A 155 8.77 4.76 22.67
C GLU A 155 9.22 4.81 21.22
N SER A 156 9.34 5.99 20.69
CA SER A 156 9.82 6.20 19.33
C SER A 156 11.34 6.40 19.29
#